data_c95e6255c83e3b1b70e5f380567ae077
#
_entry.id   c95e6255c83e3b1b70e5f380567ae077
#
_cell.length_a   1.000
_cell.length_b   1.000
_cell.length_c   1.000
_cell.angle_alpha   90.00
_cell.angle_beta   90.00
_cell.angle_gamma   90.00
#
_symmetry.space_group_name_H-M   'P 1'
#
loop_
_entity.id
_entity.type
_entity.pdbx_description
1 polymer ?
#
loop_
_entity_poly.entity_id
_entity_poly.type
_entity_poly.pdbx_seq_one_letter_code
_entity_poly.pdbx_strand_id
1 'polypeptide(L)'
;MMKRLLIANRGEIACRIIRTAKRTGIQSVAVFSDADAGALHVRMADAAVHIGPSAVSESYLRGDAIIAAALESGADAIHPGFGFLSENAQFAKAVIDAGLIWVGPDPASIEAMGLKDAAKTLMAEAGVPVTPGYMGADQSPDTLAAAAGEIGYPVLIKAIAGGGGKGMRKVETGAEFASALQSCQREAKGAFGDDRVLLEKYVTRPRHIEVQVFGDKHGNVVHLFERDCSLQRRHQKVIEEAPAPGMDEATRAAICEAAVKAAHAVDYVGAGTIEFIADASGGLRADRIWFMEMNTRLQVEHPVTEAITGVDLVEWQLRIASGETLPKSQEQLSFSGWAMEARLYAEDPAHAFMPSTGTLEIFELPDGVRVETGVEAGDAITPFYDPMIAKLIVHGPTRAIAAKRLSRLELHVFVKVSDHAHGGAFVHHRL
;
A
#
# COMPACT_ATOMS: atom_id res chain seq x y z
N MET A 1 18.78 -4.31 21.63
CA MET A 1 18.45 -3.03 20.95
C MET A 1 19.12 -3.07 19.59
N MET A 2 18.35 -2.86 18.53
CA MET A 2 18.80 -2.86 17.13
C MET A 2 19.88 -1.80 16.93
N LYS A 3 21.01 -2.14 16.30
CA LYS A 3 22.13 -1.22 16.05
C LYS A 3 22.34 -0.95 14.56
N ARG A 4 22.05 -1.95 13.72
CA ARG A 4 22.25 -1.86 12.27
C ARG A 4 21.11 -2.50 11.52
N LEU A 5 20.48 -1.74 10.63
CA LEU A 5 19.28 -2.11 9.88
C LEU A 5 19.62 -2.24 8.40
N LEU A 6 19.40 -3.43 7.81
CA LEU A 6 19.37 -3.55 6.37
C LEU A 6 17.97 -3.20 5.85
N ILE A 7 17.93 -2.39 4.80
CA ILE A 7 16.69 -1.96 4.15
C ILE A 7 16.56 -2.74 2.83
N ALA A 8 15.66 -3.73 2.85
CA ALA A 8 15.41 -4.63 1.71
C ALA A 8 14.46 -3.97 0.69
N ASN A 9 14.79 -2.75 0.30
CA ASN A 9 14.01 -1.94 -0.64
C ASN A 9 14.88 -0.87 -1.30
N ARG A 10 14.28 -0.05 -2.18
CA ARG A 10 14.96 0.99 -2.95
C ARG A 10 14.14 2.30 -2.99
N GLY A 11 14.71 3.30 -3.63
CA GLY A 11 13.99 4.54 -3.96
C GLY A 11 13.53 5.31 -2.73
N GLU A 12 12.34 5.91 -2.82
CA GLU A 12 11.87 6.86 -1.81
C GLU A 12 11.67 6.20 -0.44
N ILE A 13 11.15 4.95 -0.40
CA ILE A 13 10.90 4.28 0.88
C ILE A 13 12.22 3.90 1.58
N ALA A 14 13.25 3.51 0.83
CA ALA A 14 14.56 3.27 1.42
C ALA A 14 15.14 4.57 2.00
N CYS A 15 15.07 5.68 1.27
CA CYS A 15 15.46 7.01 1.77
C CYS A 15 14.67 7.42 3.01
N ARG A 16 13.34 7.15 3.03
CA ARG A 16 12.46 7.43 4.16
C ARG A 16 12.87 6.66 5.43
N ILE A 17 13.17 5.37 5.28
CA ILE A 17 13.60 4.50 6.39
C ILE A 17 15.00 4.93 6.88
N ILE A 18 15.94 5.21 5.97
CA ILE A 18 17.30 5.69 6.30
C ILE A 18 17.23 6.95 7.16
N ARG A 19 16.37 7.92 6.80
CA ARG A 19 16.21 9.16 7.58
C ARG A 19 15.79 8.89 9.02
N THR A 20 14.83 7.99 9.25
CA THR A 20 14.41 7.63 10.59
C THR A 20 15.46 6.82 11.34
N ALA A 21 16.09 5.82 10.70
CA ALA A 21 17.18 5.05 11.29
C ALA A 21 18.31 5.97 11.79
N LYS A 22 18.73 6.92 10.96
CA LYS A 22 19.77 7.91 11.31
C LYS A 22 19.34 8.80 12.49
N ARG A 23 18.08 9.27 12.50
CA ARG A 23 17.56 10.10 13.61
C ARG A 23 17.50 9.33 14.93
N THR A 24 17.25 8.02 14.89
CA THR A 24 17.19 7.15 16.06
C THR A 24 18.53 6.51 16.44
N GLY A 25 19.61 6.86 15.73
CA GLY A 25 20.96 6.36 16.02
C GLY A 25 21.21 4.92 15.54
N ILE A 26 20.39 4.40 14.62
CA ILE A 26 20.54 3.08 14.03
C ILE A 26 21.32 3.24 12.70
N GLN A 27 22.39 2.46 12.53
CA GLN A 27 23.14 2.43 11.26
C GLN A 27 22.30 1.77 10.17
N SER A 28 22.38 2.29 8.96
CA SER A 28 21.63 1.83 7.79
C SER A 28 22.52 1.10 6.78
N VAL A 29 22.03 -0.01 6.26
CA VAL A 29 22.63 -0.73 5.13
C VAL A 29 21.62 -0.74 3.99
N ALA A 30 21.96 -0.13 2.87
CA ALA A 30 21.16 -0.21 1.65
C ALA A 30 21.54 -1.48 0.86
N VAL A 31 20.58 -2.06 0.16
CA VAL A 31 20.86 -3.01 -0.92
C VAL A 31 20.63 -2.35 -2.27
N PHE A 32 21.38 -2.77 -3.30
CA PHE A 32 21.22 -2.20 -4.63
C PHE A 32 21.50 -3.20 -5.75
N SER A 33 20.78 -3.05 -6.86
CA SER A 33 21.07 -3.74 -8.12
C SER A 33 22.03 -2.93 -8.99
N ASP A 34 22.45 -3.49 -10.11
CA ASP A 34 23.31 -2.78 -11.09
C ASP A 34 22.70 -1.40 -11.47
N ALA A 35 21.39 -1.34 -11.73
CA ALA A 35 20.72 -0.10 -12.12
C ALA A 35 20.68 0.97 -11.00
N ASP A 36 20.81 0.57 -9.76
CA ASP A 36 20.71 1.45 -8.60
C ASP A 36 22.08 1.78 -7.95
N ALA A 37 23.20 1.38 -8.57
CA ALA A 37 24.54 1.57 -8.00
C ALA A 37 24.85 3.03 -7.59
N GLY A 38 24.30 4.00 -8.31
CA GLY A 38 24.42 5.44 -8.01
C GLY A 38 23.18 6.05 -7.35
N ALA A 39 22.14 5.29 -6.99
CA ALA A 39 20.87 5.81 -6.50
C ALA A 39 20.98 6.55 -5.15
N LEU A 40 20.06 7.48 -4.91
CA LEU A 40 20.07 8.33 -3.71
C LEU A 40 20.12 7.52 -2.41
N HIS A 41 19.32 6.46 -2.29
CA HIS A 41 19.29 5.63 -1.07
C HIS A 41 20.64 4.94 -0.79
N VAL A 42 21.41 4.61 -1.83
CA VAL A 42 22.75 4.04 -1.70
C VAL A 42 23.74 5.08 -1.17
N ARG A 43 23.65 6.32 -1.68
CA ARG A 43 24.49 7.44 -1.23
C ARG A 43 24.17 7.89 0.19
N MET A 44 22.91 7.72 0.65
CA MET A 44 22.42 8.15 1.97
C MET A 44 22.77 7.16 3.09
N ALA A 45 22.89 5.88 2.77
CA ALA A 45 23.10 4.83 3.76
C ALA A 45 24.53 4.83 4.32
N ASP A 46 24.72 4.30 5.53
CA ASP A 46 26.04 4.17 6.16
C ASP A 46 26.89 3.09 5.50
N ALA A 47 26.25 2.07 4.90
CA ALA A 47 26.88 1.04 4.07
C ALA A 47 25.90 0.59 2.97
N ALA A 48 26.43 -0.04 1.92
CA ALA A 48 25.59 -0.57 0.85
C ALA A 48 26.17 -1.89 0.32
N VAL A 49 25.28 -2.81 -0.07
CA VAL A 49 25.64 -4.14 -0.58
C VAL A 49 24.96 -4.36 -1.93
N HIS A 50 25.75 -4.74 -2.94
CA HIS A 50 25.26 -5.13 -4.25
C HIS A 50 24.60 -6.51 -4.17
N ILE A 51 23.37 -6.64 -4.72
CA ILE A 51 22.55 -7.85 -4.62
C ILE A 51 22.25 -8.51 -5.97
N GLY A 52 22.76 -7.99 -7.08
CA GLY A 52 22.61 -8.63 -8.39
C GLY A 52 22.26 -7.68 -9.54
N PRO A 53 21.90 -8.25 -10.70
CA PRO A 53 21.54 -7.51 -11.91
C PRO A 53 20.30 -6.60 -11.72
N SER A 54 20.03 -5.76 -12.74
CA SER A 54 18.94 -4.78 -12.71
C SER A 54 17.54 -5.39 -12.66
N ALA A 55 17.35 -6.61 -13.17
CA ALA A 55 16.05 -7.28 -13.15
C ALA A 55 15.61 -7.57 -11.69
N VAL A 56 14.35 -7.24 -11.37
CA VAL A 56 13.81 -7.40 -10.00
C VAL A 56 13.91 -8.84 -9.51
N SER A 57 13.65 -9.83 -10.41
CA SER A 57 13.73 -11.27 -10.10
C SER A 57 15.14 -11.75 -9.78
N GLU A 58 16.17 -11.00 -10.19
CA GLU A 58 17.57 -11.35 -10.01
C GLU A 58 18.25 -10.53 -8.90
N SER A 59 17.51 -9.62 -8.26
CA SER A 59 18.01 -8.71 -7.22
C SER A 59 17.00 -8.57 -6.06
N TYR A 60 16.08 -7.61 -6.10
CA TYR A 60 15.20 -7.26 -4.99
C TYR A 60 14.18 -8.37 -4.60
N LEU A 61 13.93 -9.35 -5.45
CA LEU A 61 13.15 -10.55 -5.12
C LEU A 61 14.00 -11.77 -4.71
N ARG A 62 15.32 -11.61 -4.62
CA ARG A 62 16.25 -12.63 -4.15
C ARG A 62 16.39 -12.56 -2.63
N GLY A 63 15.43 -13.14 -1.92
CA GLY A 63 15.45 -13.16 -0.44
C GLY A 63 16.71 -13.77 0.14
N ASP A 64 17.27 -14.79 -0.49
CA ASP A 64 18.55 -15.41 -0.14
C ASP A 64 19.73 -14.44 -0.22
N ALA A 65 19.83 -13.66 -1.30
CA ALA A 65 20.87 -12.64 -1.48
C ALA A 65 20.73 -11.50 -0.46
N ILE A 66 19.49 -11.08 -0.15
CA ILE A 66 19.22 -10.04 0.84
C ILE A 66 19.61 -10.50 2.25
N ILE A 67 19.28 -11.74 2.63
CA ILE A 67 19.67 -12.29 3.93
C ILE A 67 21.19 -12.43 4.03
N ALA A 68 21.85 -12.92 2.96
CA ALA A 68 23.31 -12.99 2.91
C ALA A 68 23.95 -11.61 3.09
N ALA A 69 23.43 -10.58 2.39
CA ALA A 69 23.88 -9.20 2.52
C ALA A 69 23.71 -8.66 3.95
N ALA A 70 22.63 -9.02 4.65
CA ALA A 70 22.40 -8.62 6.03
C ALA A 70 23.45 -9.25 6.98
N LEU A 71 23.67 -10.54 6.85
CA LEU A 71 24.67 -11.26 7.66
C LEU A 71 26.08 -10.76 7.40
N GLU A 72 26.46 -10.58 6.14
CA GLU A 72 27.78 -10.11 5.73
C GLU A 72 28.06 -8.67 6.21
N SER A 73 27.07 -7.79 6.13
CA SER A 73 27.18 -6.41 6.61
C SER A 73 27.09 -6.27 8.13
N GLY A 74 26.79 -7.35 8.85
CA GLY A 74 26.58 -7.36 10.30
C GLY A 74 25.30 -6.60 10.71
N ALA A 75 24.26 -6.60 9.88
CA ALA A 75 22.96 -6.05 10.26
C ALA A 75 22.26 -6.95 11.29
N ASP A 76 21.58 -6.32 12.25
CA ASP A 76 20.78 -7.00 13.26
C ASP A 76 19.35 -7.29 12.78
N ALA A 77 18.88 -6.51 11.80
CA ALA A 77 17.49 -6.47 11.38
C ALA A 77 17.35 -6.21 9.88
N ILE A 78 16.18 -6.61 9.33
CA ILE A 78 15.77 -6.30 7.98
C ILE A 78 14.42 -5.57 7.99
N HIS A 79 14.36 -4.39 7.33
CA HIS A 79 13.12 -3.67 7.05
C HIS A 79 12.75 -3.84 5.57
N PRO A 80 11.58 -4.42 5.25
CA PRO A 80 11.20 -4.69 3.87
C PRO A 80 10.66 -3.46 3.11
N GLY A 81 10.30 -2.38 3.81
CA GLY A 81 9.57 -1.26 3.22
C GLY A 81 8.16 -1.65 2.78
N PHE A 82 7.82 -1.37 1.52
CA PHE A 82 6.60 -1.82 0.86
C PHE A 82 6.92 -2.37 -0.55
N GLY A 83 6.01 -3.20 -1.12
CA GLY A 83 6.26 -3.91 -2.37
C GLY A 83 7.35 -4.99 -2.22
N PHE A 84 7.87 -5.49 -3.32
CA PHE A 84 8.86 -6.57 -3.36
C PHE A 84 8.52 -7.74 -2.40
N LEU A 85 9.34 -7.96 -1.38
CA LEU A 85 9.20 -9.06 -0.42
C LEU A 85 8.48 -8.66 0.88
N SER A 86 7.91 -7.45 0.98
CA SER A 86 7.30 -6.95 2.22
C SER A 86 6.07 -7.76 2.70
N GLU A 87 5.36 -8.41 1.79
CA GLU A 87 4.19 -9.26 2.07
C GLU A 87 4.48 -10.74 1.74
N ASN A 88 5.76 -11.14 1.77
CA ASN A 88 6.16 -12.52 1.54
C ASN A 88 6.42 -13.24 2.87
N ALA A 89 5.49 -14.11 3.29
CA ALA A 89 5.57 -14.85 4.55
C ALA A 89 6.82 -15.76 4.62
N GLN A 90 7.21 -16.36 3.49
CA GLN A 90 8.37 -17.25 3.44
C GLN A 90 9.67 -16.47 3.63
N PHE A 91 9.77 -15.28 3.05
CA PHE A 91 10.92 -14.40 3.25
C PHE A 91 11.00 -13.91 4.70
N ALA A 92 9.88 -13.45 5.27
CA ALA A 92 9.82 -13.04 6.67
C ALA A 92 10.27 -14.17 7.61
N LYS A 93 9.79 -15.40 7.36
CA LYS A 93 10.23 -16.60 8.10
C LYS A 93 11.72 -16.86 7.93
N ALA A 94 12.24 -16.80 6.71
CA ALA A 94 13.67 -17.05 6.45
C ALA A 94 14.57 -16.02 7.14
N VAL A 95 14.16 -14.75 7.23
CA VAL A 95 14.85 -13.70 7.99
C VAL A 95 14.93 -14.07 9.47
N ILE A 96 13.81 -14.49 10.07
CA ILE A 96 13.72 -14.89 11.47
C ILE A 96 14.56 -16.15 11.73
N ASP A 97 14.47 -17.14 10.86
CA ASP A 97 15.24 -18.40 10.96
C ASP A 97 16.78 -18.14 10.83
N ALA A 98 17.18 -17.08 10.14
CA ALA A 98 18.58 -16.64 10.07
C ALA A 98 19.07 -15.90 11.34
N GLY A 99 18.20 -15.73 12.35
CA GLY A 99 18.51 -15.04 13.61
C GLY A 99 18.47 -13.51 13.51
N LEU A 100 17.88 -12.97 12.45
CA LEU A 100 17.72 -11.54 12.23
C LEU A 100 16.34 -11.06 12.71
N ILE A 101 16.28 -9.81 13.14
CA ILE A 101 15.01 -9.17 13.49
C ILE A 101 14.27 -8.81 12.20
N TRP A 102 13.06 -9.33 12.04
CA TRP A 102 12.14 -8.92 10.99
C TRP A 102 11.36 -7.68 11.43
N VAL A 103 11.43 -6.59 10.65
CA VAL A 103 10.67 -5.35 10.91
C VAL A 103 9.36 -5.39 10.12
N GLY A 104 8.40 -6.11 10.64
CA GLY A 104 7.11 -6.35 10.02
C GLY A 104 6.26 -7.30 10.85
N PRO A 105 5.06 -7.70 10.35
CA PRO A 105 4.18 -8.64 11.02
C PRO A 105 4.72 -10.06 10.97
N ASP A 106 4.18 -10.91 11.82
CA ASP A 106 4.55 -12.33 11.84
C ASP A 106 4.19 -13.01 10.50
N PRO A 107 4.98 -13.99 10.04
CA PRO A 107 4.71 -14.72 8.80
C PRO A 107 3.29 -15.30 8.73
N ALA A 108 2.74 -15.77 9.86
CA ALA A 108 1.38 -16.30 9.93
C ALA A 108 0.31 -15.24 9.61
N SER A 109 0.48 -14.00 10.08
CA SER A 109 -0.44 -12.90 9.78
C SER A 109 -0.38 -12.51 8.31
N ILE A 110 0.82 -12.52 7.70
CA ILE A 110 1.00 -12.27 6.27
C ILE A 110 0.28 -13.36 5.45
N GLU A 111 0.46 -14.62 5.81
CA GLU A 111 -0.13 -15.76 5.12
C GLU A 111 -1.66 -15.76 5.23
N ALA A 112 -2.20 -15.50 6.44
CA ALA A 112 -3.65 -15.43 6.68
C ALA A 112 -4.33 -14.34 5.85
N MET A 113 -3.67 -13.21 5.63
CA MET A 113 -4.23 -12.09 4.86
C MET A 113 -3.89 -12.17 3.37
N GLY A 114 -2.96 -13.02 2.95
CA GLY A 114 -2.55 -13.18 1.55
C GLY A 114 -3.61 -13.84 0.65
N LEU A 115 -4.53 -14.63 1.23
CA LEU A 115 -5.60 -15.31 0.51
C LEU A 115 -6.93 -14.58 0.71
N LYS A 116 -7.41 -13.88 -0.32
CA LYS A 116 -8.56 -12.95 -0.24
C LYS A 116 -9.86 -13.57 0.27
N ASP A 117 -10.16 -14.81 -0.13
CA ASP A 117 -11.36 -15.54 0.30
C ASP A 117 -11.24 -16.01 1.76
N ALA A 118 -10.10 -16.56 2.14
CA ALA A 118 -9.84 -16.96 3.51
C ALA A 118 -9.82 -15.74 4.44
N ALA A 119 -9.19 -14.64 4.03
CA ALA A 119 -9.17 -13.38 4.77
C ALA A 119 -10.59 -12.84 5.01
N LYS A 120 -11.46 -12.83 3.97
CA LYS A 120 -12.86 -12.38 4.14
C LYS A 120 -13.64 -13.25 5.10
N THR A 121 -13.48 -14.58 5.03
CA THR A 121 -14.14 -15.51 5.95
C THR A 121 -13.70 -15.22 7.39
N LEU A 122 -12.39 -15.12 7.62
CA LEU A 122 -11.83 -14.81 8.93
C LEU A 122 -12.33 -13.45 9.46
N MET A 123 -12.40 -12.43 8.60
CA MET A 123 -12.90 -11.11 8.99
C MET A 123 -14.39 -11.15 9.34
N ALA A 124 -15.21 -11.89 8.59
CA ALA A 124 -16.63 -12.07 8.90
C ALA A 124 -16.82 -12.78 10.26
N GLU A 125 -16.05 -13.82 10.55
CA GLU A 125 -16.05 -14.54 11.83
C GLU A 125 -15.62 -13.62 13.01
N ALA A 126 -14.68 -12.70 12.77
CA ALA A 126 -14.25 -11.69 13.72
C ALA A 126 -15.26 -10.53 13.89
N GLY A 127 -16.39 -10.55 13.17
CA GLY A 127 -17.42 -9.49 13.23
C GLY A 127 -17.01 -8.20 12.50
N VAL A 128 -16.07 -8.26 11.57
CA VAL A 128 -15.72 -7.16 10.67
C VAL A 128 -16.70 -7.18 9.48
N PRO A 129 -17.35 -6.06 9.13
CA PRO A 129 -18.26 -6.01 8.00
C PRO A 129 -17.55 -6.36 6.69
N VAL A 130 -18.02 -7.37 5.97
CA VAL A 130 -17.51 -7.77 4.65
C VAL A 130 -18.53 -7.45 3.57
N THR A 131 -18.06 -7.23 2.33
CA THR A 131 -18.95 -6.96 1.20
C THR A 131 -19.99 -8.08 1.07
N PRO A 132 -21.29 -7.78 1.02
CA PRO A 132 -22.32 -8.79 0.80
C PRO A 132 -22.00 -9.61 -0.44
N GLY A 133 -22.00 -10.92 -0.31
CA GLY A 133 -21.55 -11.78 -1.39
C GLY A 133 -21.89 -13.25 -1.14
N TYR A 134 -21.51 -14.10 -2.10
CA TYR A 134 -21.62 -15.53 -2.02
C TYR A 134 -20.26 -16.19 -2.37
N MET A 135 -19.76 -17.02 -1.45
CA MET A 135 -18.51 -17.78 -1.59
C MET A 135 -18.74 -19.27 -1.28
N GLY A 136 -19.98 -19.73 -1.40
CA GLY A 136 -20.35 -21.11 -1.08
C GLY A 136 -19.75 -22.14 -2.02
N ALA A 137 -19.67 -23.39 -1.54
CA ALA A 137 -19.18 -24.54 -2.31
C ALA A 137 -20.11 -24.94 -3.45
N ASP A 138 -21.42 -24.64 -3.34
CA ASP A 138 -22.39 -24.92 -4.41
C ASP A 138 -22.25 -23.89 -5.52
N GLN A 139 -21.72 -24.33 -6.65
CA GLN A 139 -21.46 -23.54 -7.84
C GLN A 139 -22.52 -23.75 -8.93
N SER A 140 -23.68 -24.35 -8.56
CA SER A 140 -24.78 -24.52 -9.52
C SER A 140 -25.33 -23.18 -10.01
N PRO A 141 -25.67 -23.03 -11.29
CA PRO A 141 -26.19 -21.78 -11.83
C PRO A 141 -27.42 -21.24 -11.09
N ASP A 142 -28.29 -22.14 -10.61
CA ASP A 142 -29.51 -21.76 -9.88
C ASP A 142 -29.18 -21.19 -8.51
N THR A 143 -28.27 -21.80 -7.75
CA THR A 143 -27.81 -21.29 -6.46
C THR A 143 -27.13 -19.95 -6.62
N LEU A 144 -26.25 -19.81 -7.62
CA LEU A 144 -25.56 -18.53 -7.87
C LEU A 144 -26.54 -17.43 -8.30
N ALA A 145 -27.57 -17.76 -9.12
CA ALA A 145 -28.59 -16.79 -9.51
C ALA A 145 -29.48 -16.35 -8.32
N ALA A 146 -29.86 -17.29 -7.45
CA ALA A 146 -30.59 -16.98 -6.22
C ALA A 146 -29.77 -16.08 -5.31
N ALA A 147 -28.52 -16.41 -5.05
CA ALA A 147 -27.60 -15.60 -4.24
C ALA A 147 -27.40 -14.20 -4.83
N ALA A 148 -27.27 -14.06 -6.16
CA ALA A 148 -27.18 -12.76 -6.81
C ALA A 148 -28.46 -11.92 -6.60
N GLY A 149 -29.64 -12.57 -6.59
CA GLY A 149 -30.91 -11.93 -6.27
C GLY A 149 -31.00 -11.44 -4.82
N GLU A 150 -30.50 -12.22 -3.87
CA GLU A 150 -30.43 -11.84 -2.44
C GLU A 150 -29.46 -10.70 -2.20
N ILE A 151 -28.27 -10.73 -2.82
CA ILE A 151 -27.26 -9.65 -2.76
C ILE A 151 -27.84 -8.34 -3.34
N GLY A 152 -28.71 -8.48 -4.35
CA GLY A 152 -29.33 -7.38 -5.09
C GLY A 152 -28.39 -6.77 -6.14
N TYR A 153 -28.92 -6.59 -7.36
CA TYR A 153 -28.17 -6.02 -8.48
C TYR A 153 -27.84 -4.53 -8.28
N PRO A 154 -26.75 -4.00 -8.89
CA PRO A 154 -25.76 -4.76 -9.66
C PRO A 154 -24.87 -5.63 -8.77
N VAL A 155 -24.41 -6.76 -9.33
CA VAL A 155 -23.46 -7.68 -8.69
C VAL A 155 -22.19 -7.84 -9.54
N LEU A 156 -21.13 -8.27 -8.91
CA LEU A 156 -19.86 -8.61 -9.55
C LEU A 156 -19.62 -10.10 -9.43
N ILE A 157 -19.47 -10.78 -10.56
CA ILE A 157 -19.01 -12.17 -10.62
C ILE A 157 -17.50 -12.15 -10.74
N LYS A 158 -16.78 -12.88 -9.89
CA LYS A 158 -15.31 -12.96 -9.89
C LYS A 158 -14.85 -14.40 -9.91
N ALA A 159 -13.86 -14.72 -10.73
CA ALA A 159 -13.15 -16.00 -10.63
C ALA A 159 -12.40 -16.09 -9.29
N ILE A 160 -12.54 -17.21 -8.57
CA ILE A 160 -11.84 -17.45 -7.28
C ILE A 160 -10.32 -17.46 -7.50
N ALA A 161 -9.85 -18.12 -8.54
CA ALA A 161 -8.44 -18.18 -8.90
C ALA A 161 -7.93 -16.93 -9.64
N GLY A 162 -8.78 -15.92 -9.86
CA GLY A 162 -8.48 -14.75 -10.68
C GLY A 162 -7.74 -13.63 -9.93
N GLY A 163 -6.97 -12.86 -10.69
CA GLY A 163 -6.25 -11.67 -10.21
C GLY A 163 -6.09 -10.62 -11.32
N GLY A 164 -5.76 -9.35 -10.92
CA GLY A 164 -5.49 -8.28 -11.89
C GLY A 164 -6.68 -7.90 -12.79
N GLY A 165 -7.92 -8.10 -12.32
CA GLY A 165 -9.12 -7.72 -13.07
C GLY A 165 -9.57 -8.74 -14.14
N LYS A 166 -8.84 -9.82 -14.36
CA LYS A 166 -9.24 -10.92 -15.26
C LYS A 166 -10.25 -11.84 -14.57
N GLY A 167 -11.21 -12.37 -15.33
CA GLY A 167 -12.25 -13.23 -14.79
C GLY A 167 -13.26 -12.47 -13.91
N MET A 168 -13.54 -11.20 -14.20
CA MET A 168 -14.58 -10.41 -13.54
C MET A 168 -15.64 -9.92 -14.52
N ARG A 169 -16.91 -9.97 -14.08
CA ARG A 169 -18.06 -9.47 -14.86
C ARG A 169 -19.03 -8.73 -13.95
N LYS A 170 -19.28 -7.45 -14.26
CA LYS A 170 -20.38 -6.71 -13.68
C LYS A 170 -21.69 -7.13 -14.34
N VAL A 171 -22.73 -7.34 -13.54
CA VAL A 171 -24.07 -7.73 -13.97
C VAL A 171 -25.07 -6.72 -13.41
N GLU A 172 -25.75 -6.00 -14.30
CA GLU A 172 -26.68 -4.95 -13.92
C GLU A 172 -28.06 -5.50 -13.50
N THR A 173 -28.48 -6.60 -14.13
CA THR A 173 -29.83 -7.16 -13.94
C THR A 173 -29.80 -8.69 -13.92
N GLY A 174 -30.85 -9.31 -13.31
CA GLY A 174 -30.98 -10.76 -13.29
C GLY A 174 -31.08 -11.40 -14.68
N ALA A 175 -31.62 -10.68 -15.67
CA ALA A 175 -31.73 -11.19 -17.04
C ALA A 175 -30.37 -11.44 -17.71
N GLU A 176 -29.33 -10.71 -17.31
CA GLU A 176 -27.97 -10.82 -17.84
C GLU A 176 -27.12 -11.86 -17.11
N PHE A 177 -27.56 -12.29 -15.91
CA PHE A 177 -26.74 -13.06 -14.98
C PHE A 177 -26.21 -14.36 -15.58
N ALA A 178 -27.09 -15.18 -16.17
CA ALA A 178 -26.71 -16.50 -16.69
C ALA A 178 -25.64 -16.43 -17.80
N SER A 179 -25.76 -15.45 -18.70
CA SER A 179 -24.79 -15.26 -19.79
C SER A 179 -23.45 -14.74 -19.29
N ALA A 180 -23.48 -13.83 -18.32
CA ALA A 180 -22.30 -13.26 -17.68
C ALA A 180 -21.56 -14.32 -16.85
N LEU A 181 -22.30 -15.17 -16.10
CA LEU A 181 -21.75 -16.28 -15.34
C LEU A 181 -21.00 -17.25 -16.25
N GLN A 182 -21.66 -17.74 -17.32
CA GLN A 182 -21.04 -18.65 -18.24
C GLN A 182 -19.79 -18.06 -18.92
N SER A 183 -19.82 -16.78 -19.25
CA SER A 183 -18.67 -16.08 -19.83
C SER A 183 -17.50 -16.01 -18.82
N CYS A 184 -17.79 -15.65 -17.57
CA CYS A 184 -16.80 -15.57 -16.50
C CYS A 184 -16.16 -16.93 -16.22
N GLN A 185 -16.97 -17.98 -16.10
CA GLN A 185 -16.50 -19.34 -15.83
C GLN A 185 -15.61 -19.87 -16.97
N ARG A 186 -15.98 -19.64 -18.24
CA ARG A 186 -15.13 -20.01 -19.38
C ARG A 186 -13.78 -19.32 -19.39
N GLU A 187 -13.76 -18.02 -19.11
CA GLU A 187 -12.52 -17.25 -19.01
C GLU A 187 -11.65 -17.75 -17.85
N ALA A 188 -12.26 -17.97 -16.68
CA ALA A 188 -11.58 -18.50 -15.51
C ALA A 188 -10.97 -19.88 -15.76
N LYS A 189 -11.73 -20.79 -16.38
CA LYS A 189 -11.26 -22.12 -16.74
C LYS A 189 -10.08 -22.06 -17.70
N GLY A 190 -10.18 -21.21 -18.72
CA GLY A 190 -9.11 -21.06 -19.72
C GLY A 190 -7.84 -20.42 -19.18
N ALA A 191 -7.97 -19.41 -18.31
CA ALA A 191 -6.84 -18.65 -17.80
C ALA A 191 -6.18 -19.27 -16.55
N PHE A 192 -6.97 -19.92 -15.68
CA PHE A 192 -6.52 -20.35 -14.35
C PHE A 192 -6.75 -21.85 -14.08
N GLY A 193 -7.45 -22.57 -14.97
CA GLY A 193 -7.77 -23.98 -14.79
C GLY A 193 -8.94 -24.26 -13.82
N ASP A 194 -9.47 -23.24 -13.15
CA ASP A 194 -10.58 -23.30 -12.19
C ASP A 194 -11.72 -22.40 -12.66
N ASP A 195 -12.93 -22.93 -12.73
CA ASP A 195 -14.14 -22.22 -13.17
C ASP A 195 -15.02 -21.74 -12.01
N ARG A 196 -14.63 -22.00 -10.77
CA ARG A 196 -15.37 -21.52 -9.60
C ARG A 196 -15.37 -20.00 -9.53
N VAL A 197 -16.54 -19.47 -9.15
CA VAL A 197 -16.73 -18.01 -9.01
C VAL A 197 -17.25 -17.66 -7.63
N LEU A 198 -17.00 -16.43 -7.24
CA LEU A 198 -17.66 -15.78 -6.12
C LEU A 198 -18.53 -14.63 -6.65
N LEU A 199 -19.55 -14.27 -5.89
CA LEU A 199 -20.39 -13.11 -6.15
C LEU A 199 -20.18 -12.06 -5.09
N GLU A 200 -20.20 -10.80 -5.50
CA GLU A 200 -20.14 -9.66 -4.57
C GLU A 200 -21.09 -8.56 -5.00
N LYS A 201 -21.60 -7.80 -4.01
CA LYS A 201 -22.32 -6.57 -4.29
C LYS A 201 -21.40 -5.60 -5.05
N TYR A 202 -21.88 -5.10 -6.19
CA TYR A 202 -21.18 -4.05 -6.91
C TYR A 202 -21.56 -2.68 -6.34
N VAL A 203 -20.57 -1.94 -5.82
CA VAL A 203 -20.76 -0.61 -5.29
C VAL A 203 -20.66 0.41 -6.43
N THR A 204 -21.74 1.14 -6.68
CA THR A 204 -21.84 2.05 -7.84
C THR A 204 -21.20 3.42 -7.62
N ARG A 205 -21.08 3.86 -6.37
CA ARG A 205 -20.39 5.09 -5.97
C ARG A 205 -19.36 4.78 -4.90
N PRO A 206 -18.28 4.05 -5.28
CA PRO A 206 -17.32 3.59 -4.30
C PRO A 206 -16.47 4.74 -3.81
N ARG A 207 -16.14 4.68 -2.51
CA ARG A 207 -14.97 5.35 -1.95
C ARG A 207 -14.05 4.32 -1.34
N HIS A 208 -12.77 4.55 -1.48
CA HIS A 208 -11.72 3.75 -0.89
C HIS A 208 -11.30 4.40 0.41
N ILE A 209 -11.77 3.83 1.51
CA ILE A 209 -11.44 4.26 2.87
C ILE A 209 -10.51 3.22 3.47
N GLU A 210 -9.49 3.66 4.17
CA GLU A 210 -8.57 2.75 4.83
C GLU A 210 -8.22 3.24 6.23
N VAL A 211 -7.93 2.32 7.14
CA VAL A 211 -7.57 2.63 8.53
C VAL A 211 -6.16 2.14 8.81
N GLN A 212 -5.30 3.05 9.27
CA GLN A 212 -3.97 2.69 9.75
C GLN A 212 -4.09 2.00 11.10
N VAL A 213 -3.62 0.77 11.20
CA VAL A 213 -3.49 0.06 12.47
C VAL A 213 -2.02 -0.13 12.84
N PHE A 214 -1.76 -0.32 14.12
CA PHE A 214 -0.45 -0.65 14.64
C PHE A 214 -0.57 -1.59 15.82
N GLY A 215 0.11 -2.74 15.77
CA GLY A 215 0.14 -3.73 16.84
C GLY A 215 1.53 -3.91 17.44
N ASP A 216 1.61 -4.38 18.68
CA ASP A 216 2.86 -4.80 19.31
C ASP A 216 2.84 -6.29 19.69
N LYS A 217 3.99 -6.82 20.11
CA LYS A 217 4.14 -8.24 20.52
C LYS A 217 3.51 -8.56 21.89
N HIS A 218 2.91 -7.56 22.54
CA HIS A 218 2.27 -7.69 23.85
C HIS A 218 0.74 -7.75 23.74
N GLY A 219 0.20 -7.79 22.51
CA GLY A 219 -1.22 -7.86 22.23
C GLY A 219 -1.93 -6.51 22.22
N ASN A 220 -1.21 -5.40 22.30
CA ASN A 220 -1.81 -4.08 22.14
C ASN A 220 -1.97 -3.75 20.66
N VAL A 221 -3.13 -3.23 20.28
CA VAL A 221 -3.43 -2.72 18.93
C VAL A 221 -4.09 -1.36 19.06
N VAL A 222 -3.64 -0.42 18.24
CA VAL A 222 -4.25 0.91 18.11
C VAL A 222 -4.54 1.21 16.64
N HIS A 223 -5.48 2.14 16.39
CA HIS A 223 -5.65 2.76 15.09
C HIS A 223 -5.11 4.19 15.10
N LEU A 224 -4.63 4.63 13.94
CA LEU A 224 -4.16 6.01 13.71
C LEU A 224 -5.08 6.72 12.70
N PHE A 225 -6.36 6.48 12.84
CA PHE A 225 -7.45 7.05 12.04
C PHE A 225 -7.46 6.59 10.59
N GLU A 226 -8.40 7.14 9.83
CA GLU A 226 -8.65 6.77 8.45
C GLU A 226 -8.01 7.72 7.45
N ARG A 227 -7.82 7.19 6.24
CA ARG A 227 -7.47 7.92 5.01
C ARG A 227 -8.52 7.68 3.94
N ASP A 228 -8.62 8.60 3.00
CA ASP A 228 -9.34 8.41 1.75
C ASP A 228 -8.37 8.33 0.58
N CYS A 229 -8.44 7.23 -0.15
CA CYS A 229 -7.60 6.94 -1.31
C CYS A 229 -8.44 6.76 -2.58
N SER A 230 -9.58 7.46 -2.68
CA SER A 230 -10.54 7.31 -3.79
C SER A 230 -10.07 7.96 -5.09
N LEU A 231 -9.15 8.92 -5.04
CA LEU A 231 -8.61 9.56 -6.23
C LEU A 231 -7.55 8.66 -6.87
N GLN A 232 -7.99 7.88 -7.84
CA GLN A 232 -7.21 6.83 -8.49
C GLN A 232 -7.25 6.98 -10.01
N ARG A 233 -6.17 6.54 -10.66
CA ARG A 233 -6.10 6.37 -12.10
C ARG A 233 -5.94 4.88 -12.41
N ARG A 234 -6.93 4.24 -13.04
CA ARG A 234 -6.89 2.79 -13.37
C ARG A 234 -6.48 1.92 -12.17
N HIS A 235 -7.10 2.17 -11.00
CA HIS A 235 -6.83 1.49 -9.73
C HIS A 235 -5.48 1.84 -9.04
N GLN A 236 -4.70 2.74 -9.60
CA GLN A 236 -3.50 3.28 -8.97
C GLN A 236 -3.89 4.53 -8.16
N LYS A 237 -3.60 4.55 -6.87
CA LYS A 237 -3.77 5.72 -5.99
C LYS A 237 -2.87 6.84 -6.51
N VAL A 238 -3.40 8.06 -6.59
CA VAL A 238 -2.68 9.25 -7.10
C VAL A 238 -2.69 10.37 -6.08
N ILE A 239 -3.83 10.59 -5.42
CA ILE A 239 -3.97 11.57 -4.33
C ILE A 239 -4.64 10.86 -3.16
N GLU A 240 -4.04 10.97 -1.99
CA GLU A 240 -4.54 10.46 -0.73
C GLU A 240 -4.74 11.60 0.25
N GLU A 241 -5.76 11.50 1.09
CA GLU A 241 -6.03 12.50 2.13
C GLU A 241 -6.40 11.87 3.48
N ALA A 242 -6.06 12.57 4.54
CA ALA A 242 -6.44 12.23 5.90
C ALA A 242 -6.85 13.50 6.67
N PRO A 243 -7.97 13.44 7.44
CA PRO A 243 -8.96 12.37 7.52
C PRO A 243 -9.84 12.30 6.25
N ALA A 244 -10.71 11.27 6.15
CA ALA A 244 -11.61 11.10 5.02
C ALA A 244 -12.70 12.20 4.99
N PRO A 245 -12.93 12.89 3.84
CA PRO A 245 -13.91 13.95 3.77
C PRO A 245 -15.35 13.42 3.93
N GLY A 246 -16.15 14.13 4.72
CA GLY A 246 -17.54 13.78 4.99
C GLY A 246 -17.72 12.57 5.91
N MET A 247 -16.68 12.14 6.60
CA MET A 247 -16.74 11.12 7.65
C MET A 247 -17.19 11.77 8.96
N ASP A 248 -18.35 11.36 9.49
CA ASP A 248 -18.76 11.76 10.82
C ASP A 248 -18.05 10.92 11.91
N GLU A 249 -18.12 11.41 13.15
CA GLU A 249 -17.40 10.78 14.27
C GLU A 249 -17.89 9.37 14.58
N ALA A 250 -19.21 9.13 14.48
CA ALA A 250 -19.80 7.81 14.74
C ALA A 250 -19.35 6.78 13.68
N THR A 251 -19.36 7.19 12.42
CA THR A 251 -18.86 6.35 11.31
C THR A 251 -17.37 6.08 11.44
N ARG A 252 -16.58 7.12 11.78
CA ARG A 252 -15.14 6.96 12.04
C ARG A 252 -14.87 5.97 13.15
N ALA A 253 -15.53 6.14 14.30
CA ALA A 253 -15.38 5.24 15.44
C ALA A 253 -15.68 3.78 15.05
N ALA A 254 -16.77 3.55 14.32
CA ALA A 254 -17.20 2.21 13.91
C ALA A 254 -16.18 1.53 12.97
N ILE A 255 -15.65 2.24 11.96
CA ILE A 255 -14.67 1.64 11.04
C ILE A 255 -13.30 1.46 11.69
N CYS A 256 -12.88 2.37 12.55
CA CYS A 256 -11.64 2.24 13.31
C CYS A 256 -11.72 1.04 14.29
N GLU A 257 -12.85 0.84 14.97
CA GLU A 257 -13.09 -0.35 15.79
C GLU A 257 -13.06 -1.63 14.96
N ALA A 258 -13.70 -1.64 13.79
CA ALA A 258 -13.66 -2.78 12.87
C ALA A 258 -12.22 -3.09 12.41
N ALA A 259 -11.41 -2.07 12.15
CA ALA A 259 -10.01 -2.25 11.79
C ALA A 259 -9.16 -2.82 12.93
N VAL A 260 -9.38 -2.38 14.17
CA VAL A 260 -8.71 -2.94 15.35
C VAL A 260 -9.12 -4.41 15.56
N LYS A 261 -10.41 -4.75 15.39
CA LYS A 261 -10.87 -6.15 15.44
C LYS A 261 -10.20 -7.00 14.37
N ALA A 262 -10.07 -6.48 13.15
CA ALA A 262 -9.38 -7.17 12.06
C ALA A 262 -7.91 -7.47 12.41
N ALA A 263 -7.20 -6.51 12.98
CA ALA A 263 -5.82 -6.68 13.39
C ALA A 263 -5.67 -7.69 14.55
N HIS A 264 -6.57 -7.66 15.53
CA HIS A 264 -6.60 -8.66 16.61
C HIS A 264 -6.87 -10.08 16.09
N ALA A 265 -7.73 -10.25 15.08
CA ALA A 265 -8.07 -11.57 14.54
C ALA A 265 -6.87 -12.33 13.94
N VAL A 266 -5.77 -11.63 13.69
CA VAL A 266 -4.53 -12.21 13.13
C VAL A 266 -3.29 -11.93 13.99
N ASP A 267 -3.47 -11.54 15.25
CA ASP A 267 -2.39 -11.20 16.19
C ASP A 267 -1.34 -10.25 15.57
N TYR A 268 -1.85 -9.19 14.91
CA TYR A 268 -1.05 -8.33 14.05
C TYR A 268 0.00 -7.52 14.80
N VAL A 269 1.23 -7.54 14.30
CA VAL A 269 2.38 -6.79 14.84
C VAL A 269 2.94 -5.85 13.77
N GLY A 270 3.27 -4.62 14.16
CA GLY A 270 3.82 -3.59 13.27
C GLY A 270 2.75 -2.74 12.60
N ALA A 271 3.16 -1.98 11.60
CA ALA A 271 2.28 -1.13 10.79
C ALA A 271 1.47 -1.96 9.80
N GLY A 272 0.17 -1.79 9.78
CA GLY A 272 -0.73 -2.40 8.80
C GLY A 272 -1.88 -1.48 8.44
N THR A 273 -2.57 -1.80 7.37
CA THR A 273 -3.71 -1.00 6.90
C THR A 273 -4.86 -1.90 6.54
N ILE A 274 -6.03 -1.59 7.08
CA ILE A 274 -7.28 -2.26 6.73
C ILE A 274 -7.98 -1.41 5.68
N GLU A 275 -8.15 -1.95 4.48
CA GLU A 275 -8.82 -1.29 3.37
C GLU A 275 -10.31 -1.65 3.33
N PHE A 276 -11.14 -0.63 3.13
CA PHE A 276 -12.59 -0.74 3.04
C PHE A 276 -13.12 -0.11 1.76
N ILE A 277 -14.15 -0.72 1.18
CA ILE A 277 -14.98 -0.10 0.17
C ILE A 277 -16.22 0.48 0.84
N ALA A 278 -16.51 1.76 0.57
CA ALA A 278 -17.72 2.44 1.06
C ALA A 278 -18.66 2.78 -0.11
N ASP A 279 -19.96 2.55 0.08
CA ASP A 279 -20.97 3.10 -0.83
C ASP A 279 -21.35 4.52 -0.36
N ALA A 280 -20.87 5.51 -1.09
CA ALA A 280 -21.09 6.92 -0.82
C ALA A 280 -22.36 7.51 -1.50
N SER A 281 -23.27 6.70 -2.01
CA SER A 281 -24.50 7.17 -2.68
C SER A 281 -25.41 8.00 -1.78
N GLY A 282 -25.32 7.84 -0.47
CA GLY A 282 -26.04 8.61 0.56
C GLY A 282 -25.14 9.24 1.61
N GLY A 283 -23.87 9.55 1.28
CA GLY A 283 -22.82 9.91 2.23
C GLY A 283 -22.13 8.69 2.83
N LEU A 284 -21.06 8.92 3.61
CA LEU A 284 -20.38 7.84 4.32
C LEU A 284 -21.22 7.42 5.53
N ARG A 285 -21.44 6.12 5.67
CA ARG A 285 -22.24 5.52 6.74
C ARG A 285 -21.62 4.17 7.13
N ALA A 286 -21.54 3.89 8.41
CA ALA A 286 -20.93 2.66 8.95
C ALA A 286 -21.60 1.37 8.41
N ASP A 287 -22.91 1.38 8.16
CA ASP A 287 -23.67 0.24 7.62
C ASP A 287 -23.44 0.01 6.12
N ARG A 288 -22.65 0.86 5.46
CA ARG A 288 -22.31 0.80 4.03
C ARG A 288 -20.81 0.86 3.77
N ILE A 289 -20.02 0.39 4.71
CA ILE A 289 -18.55 0.30 4.60
C ILE A 289 -18.17 -1.14 4.91
N TRP A 290 -17.43 -1.76 3.99
CA TRP A 290 -17.09 -3.18 4.05
C TRP A 290 -15.60 -3.41 3.82
N PHE A 291 -15.04 -4.38 4.53
CA PHE A 291 -13.68 -4.85 4.37
C PHE A 291 -13.40 -5.31 2.93
N MET A 292 -12.27 -4.88 2.41
CA MET A 292 -11.74 -5.32 1.11
C MET A 292 -10.54 -6.24 1.28
N GLU A 293 -9.50 -5.71 1.92
CA GLU A 293 -8.24 -6.43 2.17
C GLU A 293 -7.47 -5.78 3.32
N MET A 294 -6.47 -6.48 3.81
CA MET A 294 -5.48 -5.95 4.73
C MET A 294 -4.12 -5.95 4.07
N ASN A 295 -3.47 -4.79 4.05
CA ASN A 295 -2.08 -4.69 3.65
C ASN A 295 -1.20 -4.88 4.88
N THR A 296 -0.43 -5.97 4.88
CA THR A 296 0.39 -6.40 6.02
C THR A 296 1.79 -5.75 6.01
N ARG A 297 1.82 -4.44 5.77
CA ARG A 297 3.03 -3.63 5.61
C ARG A 297 2.76 -2.14 5.84
N LEU A 298 3.82 -1.36 5.88
CA LEU A 298 3.71 0.09 5.77
C LEU A 298 3.16 0.47 4.38
N GLN A 299 2.24 1.43 4.32
CA GLN A 299 1.66 1.92 3.07
C GLN A 299 2.48 3.06 2.45
N VAL A 300 2.36 3.25 1.14
CA VAL A 300 2.97 4.37 0.42
C VAL A 300 2.50 5.70 1.00
N GLU A 301 1.20 5.81 1.25
CA GLU A 301 0.45 6.99 1.72
C GLU A 301 0.50 7.21 3.26
N HIS A 302 1.35 6.47 3.99
CA HIS A 302 1.52 6.67 5.44
C HIS A 302 1.85 8.12 5.85
N PRO A 303 2.51 8.95 5.02
CA PRO A 303 2.85 10.32 5.40
C PRO A 303 1.67 11.22 5.72
N VAL A 304 0.46 10.99 5.13
CA VAL A 304 -0.71 11.82 5.49
C VAL A 304 -1.21 11.51 6.91
N THR A 305 -1.13 10.25 7.35
CA THR A 305 -1.40 9.88 8.75
C THR A 305 -0.39 10.49 9.70
N GLU A 306 0.89 10.42 9.35
CA GLU A 306 1.95 11.06 10.15
C GLU A 306 1.73 12.57 10.28
N ALA A 307 1.34 13.22 9.18
CA ALA A 307 1.13 14.67 9.16
C ALA A 307 -0.02 15.15 10.06
N ILE A 308 -1.09 14.36 10.20
CA ILE A 308 -2.22 14.72 11.07
C ILE A 308 -2.04 14.27 12.52
N THR A 309 -1.26 13.20 12.78
CA THR A 309 -1.11 12.62 14.13
C THR A 309 0.18 13.01 14.83
N GLY A 310 1.17 13.50 14.08
CA GLY A 310 2.51 13.79 14.60
C GLY A 310 3.31 12.54 14.99
N VAL A 311 2.90 11.36 14.53
CA VAL A 311 3.58 10.07 14.80
C VAL A 311 4.49 9.73 13.62
N ASP A 312 5.72 9.25 13.89
CA ASP A 312 6.57 8.63 12.88
C ASP A 312 6.34 7.11 12.89
N LEU A 313 5.69 6.60 11.84
CA LEU A 313 5.32 5.18 11.77
C LEU A 313 6.54 4.27 11.56
N VAL A 314 7.59 4.74 10.89
CA VAL A 314 8.84 3.98 10.74
C VAL A 314 9.56 3.88 12.09
N GLU A 315 9.60 4.96 12.88
CA GLU A 315 10.15 4.89 14.24
C GLU A 315 9.40 3.86 15.09
N TRP A 316 8.06 3.87 15.02
CA TRP A 316 7.26 2.88 15.73
C TRP A 316 7.57 1.44 15.27
N GLN A 317 7.74 1.22 13.96
CA GLN A 317 8.12 -0.10 13.44
C GLN A 317 9.47 -0.57 14.04
N LEU A 318 10.48 0.30 14.10
CA LEU A 318 11.79 -0.04 14.65
C LEU A 318 11.73 -0.33 16.16
N ARG A 319 10.94 0.44 16.91
CA ARG A 319 10.74 0.24 18.36
C ARG A 319 10.01 -1.05 18.67
N ILE A 320 8.90 -1.33 17.96
CA ILE A 320 8.12 -2.56 18.14
C ILE A 320 8.94 -3.79 17.72
N ALA A 321 9.66 -3.73 16.61
CA ALA A 321 10.55 -4.81 16.19
C ALA A 321 11.67 -5.09 17.21
N SER A 322 12.11 -4.06 17.95
CA SER A 322 13.06 -4.18 19.07
C SER A 322 12.44 -4.74 20.36
N GLY A 323 11.13 -5.03 20.39
CA GLY A 323 10.42 -5.64 21.52
C GLY A 323 9.78 -4.64 22.50
N GLU A 324 9.73 -3.35 22.14
CA GLU A 324 9.03 -2.35 22.95
C GLU A 324 7.50 -2.51 22.83
N THR A 325 6.77 -1.98 23.80
CA THR A 325 5.32 -1.77 23.71
C THR A 325 5.01 -0.56 22.82
N LEU A 326 3.75 -0.46 22.36
CA LEU A 326 3.28 0.72 21.64
C LEU A 326 3.64 2.01 22.38
N PRO A 327 4.22 3.03 21.69
CA PRO A 327 4.64 4.27 22.34
C PRO A 327 3.50 5.13 22.88
N LYS A 328 2.26 4.91 22.40
CA LYS A 328 1.05 5.60 22.85
C LYS A 328 -0.12 4.61 22.93
N SER A 329 -0.99 4.78 23.93
CA SER A 329 -2.29 4.12 23.97
C SER A 329 -3.29 4.80 23.02
N GLN A 330 -4.45 4.18 22.76
CA GLN A 330 -5.48 4.76 21.89
C GLN A 330 -5.97 6.14 22.39
N GLU A 331 -6.10 6.31 23.69
CA GLU A 331 -6.57 7.57 24.32
C GLU A 331 -5.56 8.71 24.18
N GLN A 332 -4.30 8.39 23.96
CA GLN A 332 -3.22 9.37 23.74
C GLN A 332 -3.06 9.77 22.27
N LEU A 333 -3.75 9.06 21.37
CA LEU A 333 -3.74 9.36 19.96
C LEU A 333 -4.85 10.35 19.61
N SER A 334 -4.48 11.38 18.87
CA SER A 334 -5.39 12.38 18.32
C SER A 334 -4.89 12.84 16.96
N PHE A 335 -5.73 13.45 16.18
CA PHE A 335 -5.32 14.09 14.93
C PHE A 335 -5.67 15.57 14.92
N SER A 336 -4.98 16.34 14.10
CA SER A 336 -5.21 17.77 13.94
C SER A 336 -5.06 18.18 12.47
N GLY A 337 -5.99 19.00 12.02
CA GLY A 337 -5.96 19.51 10.66
C GLY A 337 -6.30 18.48 9.60
N TRP A 338 -5.74 18.69 8.40
CA TRP A 338 -5.97 17.89 7.22
C TRP A 338 -4.67 17.76 6.42
N ALA A 339 -4.33 16.57 5.98
CA ALA A 339 -3.18 16.32 5.11
C ALA A 339 -3.62 15.74 3.76
N MET A 340 -2.89 16.08 2.72
CA MET A 340 -3.02 15.49 1.40
C MET A 340 -1.63 15.13 0.88
N GLU A 341 -1.54 14.00 0.20
CA GLU A 341 -0.37 13.53 -0.51
C GLU A 341 -0.70 13.43 -2.01
N ALA A 342 0.23 13.82 -2.86
CA ALA A 342 0.18 13.56 -4.29
C ALA A 342 1.43 12.79 -4.70
N ARG A 343 1.23 11.72 -5.49
CA ARG A 343 2.32 10.92 -6.05
C ARG A 343 2.77 11.53 -7.36
N LEU A 344 4.07 11.74 -7.50
CA LEU A 344 4.70 12.24 -8.73
C LEU A 344 5.37 11.06 -9.46
N TYR A 345 4.92 10.83 -10.70
CA TYR A 345 5.42 9.75 -11.55
C TYR A 345 6.17 10.30 -12.76
N ALA A 346 7.28 9.67 -13.13
CA ALA A 346 7.95 9.90 -14.40
C ALA A 346 7.23 9.10 -15.50
N GLU A 347 6.07 9.58 -15.94
CA GLU A 347 5.19 8.98 -16.94
C GLU A 347 4.79 10.03 -17.99
N ASP A 348 4.49 9.60 -19.22
CA ASP A 348 4.02 10.46 -20.29
C ASP A 348 2.51 10.31 -20.53
N PRO A 349 1.68 11.30 -20.12
CA PRO A 349 0.24 11.25 -20.33
C PRO A 349 -0.17 11.21 -21.80
N ALA A 350 0.63 11.80 -22.70
CA ALA A 350 0.34 11.81 -24.13
C ALA A 350 0.50 10.44 -24.78
N HIS A 351 1.34 9.60 -24.19
CA HIS A 351 1.61 8.23 -24.61
C HIS A 351 1.03 7.19 -23.63
N ALA A 352 -0.22 7.40 -23.21
CA ALA A 352 -0.97 6.48 -22.33
C ALA A 352 -0.28 6.19 -20.97
N PHE A 353 0.48 7.15 -20.44
CA PHE A 353 1.21 7.07 -19.19
C PHE A 353 2.31 5.99 -19.19
N MET A 354 2.98 5.85 -20.31
CA MET A 354 4.19 5.01 -20.35
C MET A 354 5.31 5.66 -19.51
N PRO A 355 6.15 4.87 -18.85
CA PRO A 355 7.30 5.40 -18.10
C PRO A 355 8.22 6.23 -19.00
N SER A 356 8.58 7.41 -18.53
CA SER A 356 9.57 8.29 -19.16
C SER A 356 10.94 7.94 -18.57
N THR A 357 11.76 7.22 -19.35
CA THR A 357 13.11 6.80 -18.94
C THR A 357 14.18 7.75 -19.45
N GLY A 358 15.28 7.90 -18.72
CA GLY A 358 16.39 8.77 -19.09
C GLY A 358 17.03 9.45 -17.88
N THR A 359 17.74 10.55 -18.10
CA THR A 359 18.33 11.34 -17.02
C THR A 359 17.37 12.42 -16.54
N LEU A 360 17.20 12.52 -15.24
CA LEU A 360 16.40 13.57 -14.56
C LEU A 360 17.19 14.88 -14.56
N GLU A 361 17.10 15.66 -15.65
CA GLU A 361 17.90 16.90 -15.82
C GLU A 361 17.46 18.02 -14.88
N ILE A 362 16.14 18.14 -14.65
CA ILE A 362 15.56 19.15 -13.77
C ILE A 362 14.65 18.42 -12.78
N PHE A 363 14.87 18.68 -11.51
CA PHE A 363 14.03 18.18 -10.42
C PHE A 363 13.94 19.26 -9.35
N GLU A 364 13.05 20.21 -9.57
CA GLU A 364 12.82 21.33 -8.67
C GLU A 364 11.44 21.17 -8.04
N LEU A 365 11.42 21.07 -6.73
CA LEU A 365 10.22 20.90 -5.92
C LEU A 365 10.03 22.10 -5.01
N PRO A 366 8.79 22.48 -4.68
CA PRO A 366 8.50 23.69 -3.93
C PRO A 366 8.96 23.58 -2.47
N ASP A 367 9.39 24.71 -1.93
CA ASP A 367 9.71 24.85 -0.51
C ASP A 367 8.45 24.80 0.38
N GLY A 368 8.63 24.42 1.64
CA GLY A 368 7.57 24.44 2.65
C GLY A 368 6.56 23.29 2.53
N VAL A 369 6.87 22.27 1.74
CA VAL A 369 6.13 21.00 1.69
C VAL A 369 7.03 19.86 2.15
N ARG A 370 6.43 18.79 2.67
CA ARG A 370 7.17 17.57 2.93
C ARG A 370 7.32 16.81 1.61
N VAL A 371 8.57 16.52 1.26
CA VAL A 371 8.91 15.74 0.07
C VAL A 371 9.53 14.42 0.50
N GLU A 372 8.94 13.32 0.03
CA GLU A 372 9.53 11.99 0.12
C GLU A 372 9.96 11.58 -1.29
N THR A 373 11.26 11.48 -1.51
CA THR A 373 11.84 11.16 -2.83
C THR A 373 13.01 10.19 -2.70
N GLY A 374 13.23 9.43 -3.76
CA GLY A 374 14.37 8.54 -3.93
C GLY A 374 15.31 8.95 -5.06
N VAL A 375 15.13 10.16 -5.62
CA VAL A 375 15.91 10.68 -6.74
C VAL A 375 16.30 12.15 -6.52
N GLU A 376 17.34 12.57 -7.24
CA GLU A 376 17.80 13.96 -7.34
C GLU A 376 18.06 14.31 -8.81
N ALA A 377 18.22 15.60 -9.11
CA ALA A 377 18.66 16.00 -10.44
C ALA A 377 20.00 15.32 -10.80
N GLY A 378 20.09 14.76 -12.00
CA GLY A 378 21.20 13.94 -12.48
C GLY A 378 21.01 12.44 -12.32
N ASP A 379 20.04 11.98 -11.51
CA ASP A 379 19.76 10.55 -11.37
C ASP A 379 19.07 9.97 -12.62
N ALA A 380 19.23 8.67 -12.84
CA ALA A 380 18.61 7.96 -13.96
C ALA A 380 17.23 7.41 -13.58
N ILE A 381 16.23 7.65 -14.44
CA ILE A 381 14.95 6.95 -14.42
C ILE A 381 15.07 5.75 -15.34
N THR A 382 14.94 4.55 -14.77
CA THR A 382 15.13 3.29 -15.50
C THR A 382 13.82 2.58 -15.78
N PRO A 383 13.74 1.70 -16.78
CA PRO A 383 12.54 0.92 -17.07
C PRO A 383 12.36 -0.29 -16.14
N PHE A 384 13.28 -0.53 -15.20
CA PHE A 384 13.28 -1.74 -14.37
C PHE A 384 12.33 -1.66 -13.17
N TYR A 385 11.99 -0.45 -12.71
CA TYR A 385 11.29 -0.22 -11.45
C TYR A 385 10.12 0.73 -11.63
N ASP A 386 9.31 0.85 -10.58
CA ASP A 386 8.17 1.76 -10.54
C ASP A 386 8.63 3.21 -10.84
N PRO A 387 7.95 3.92 -11.76
CA PRO A 387 8.33 5.27 -12.16
C PRO A 387 7.95 6.36 -11.15
N MET A 388 7.45 6.04 -9.96
CA MET A 388 7.18 7.02 -8.90
C MET A 388 8.51 7.62 -8.40
N ILE A 389 8.68 8.93 -8.59
CA ILE A 389 9.90 9.66 -8.24
C ILE A 389 9.80 10.44 -6.95
N ALA A 390 8.60 10.87 -6.57
CA ALA A 390 8.38 11.57 -5.30
C ALA A 390 6.93 11.47 -4.82
N LYS A 391 6.75 11.80 -3.55
CA LYS A 391 5.46 12.12 -2.92
C LYS A 391 5.55 13.52 -2.35
N LEU A 392 4.52 14.32 -2.59
CA LEU A 392 4.41 15.69 -2.11
C LEU A 392 3.30 15.76 -1.08
N ILE A 393 3.63 16.07 0.17
CA ILE A 393 2.69 16.03 1.28
C ILE A 393 2.49 17.45 1.82
N VAL A 394 1.24 17.87 1.90
CA VAL A 394 0.82 19.14 2.48
C VAL A 394 -0.07 18.92 3.68
N HIS A 395 -0.01 19.83 4.63
CA HIS A 395 -0.90 19.85 5.80
C HIS A 395 -1.52 21.25 5.94
N GLY A 396 -2.76 21.31 6.41
CA GLY A 396 -3.46 22.56 6.70
C GLY A 396 -4.48 22.41 7.82
N PRO A 397 -4.89 23.48 8.48
CA PRO A 397 -5.87 23.41 9.55
C PRO A 397 -7.27 22.98 9.07
N THR A 398 -7.55 23.07 7.78
CA THR A 398 -8.79 22.59 7.15
C THR A 398 -8.48 21.93 5.81
N ARG A 399 -9.42 21.07 5.33
CA ARG A 399 -9.34 20.43 4.02
C ARG A 399 -9.15 21.45 2.88
N ALA A 400 -9.91 22.54 2.92
CA ALA A 400 -9.83 23.59 1.88
C ALA A 400 -8.43 24.23 1.81
N ILE A 401 -7.78 24.43 2.97
CA ILE A 401 -6.41 24.97 3.01
C ILE A 401 -5.40 23.94 2.53
N ALA A 402 -5.53 22.68 2.94
CA ALA A 402 -4.66 21.60 2.44
C ALA A 402 -4.79 21.45 0.92
N ALA A 403 -6.01 21.36 0.38
CA ALA A 403 -6.28 21.29 -1.05
C ALA A 403 -5.71 22.50 -1.83
N LYS A 404 -5.87 23.71 -1.28
CA LYS A 404 -5.29 24.92 -1.89
C LYS A 404 -3.76 24.90 -1.86
N ARG A 405 -3.14 24.35 -0.81
CA ARG A 405 -1.69 24.15 -0.77
C ARG A 405 -1.25 23.16 -1.84
N LEU A 406 -1.93 22.00 -1.93
CA LEU A 406 -1.60 21.00 -2.93
C LEU A 406 -1.73 21.55 -4.36
N SER A 407 -2.84 22.19 -4.71
CA SER A 407 -3.06 22.75 -6.04
C SER A 407 -2.06 23.85 -6.45
N ARG A 408 -1.45 24.53 -5.49
CA ARG A 408 -0.39 25.50 -5.77
C ARG A 408 0.95 24.87 -6.12
N LEU A 409 1.18 23.62 -5.75
CA LEU A 409 2.41 22.91 -6.08
C LEU A 409 2.58 22.73 -7.58
N GLU A 410 1.45 22.59 -8.33
CA GLU A 410 1.45 22.47 -9.81
C GLU A 410 2.25 23.59 -10.50
N LEU A 411 2.27 24.78 -9.89
CA LEU A 411 2.97 25.95 -10.43
C LEU A 411 4.47 25.95 -10.13
N HIS A 412 4.94 25.03 -9.26
CA HIS A 412 6.30 25.04 -8.72
C HIS A 412 7.00 23.68 -8.82
N VAL A 413 6.40 22.72 -9.50
CA VAL A 413 7.03 21.41 -9.77
C VAL A 413 7.58 21.42 -11.19
N PHE A 414 8.89 21.42 -11.31
CA PHE A 414 9.58 21.38 -12.60
C PHE A 414 10.37 20.08 -12.70
N VAL A 415 9.94 19.20 -13.57
CA VAL A 415 10.59 17.91 -13.82
C VAL A 415 10.86 17.78 -15.31
N LYS A 416 12.12 17.50 -15.65
CA LYS A 416 12.54 17.21 -17.03
C LYS A 416 13.37 15.95 -17.06
N VAL A 417 12.89 14.96 -17.80
CA VAL A 417 13.63 13.73 -18.12
C VAL A 417 14.09 13.82 -19.57
N SER A 418 15.40 13.68 -19.81
CA SER A 418 15.93 13.59 -21.17
C SER A 418 16.09 12.12 -21.57
N ASP A 419 15.48 11.74 -22.68
CA ASP A 419 15.69 10.43 -23.29
C ASP A 419 16.98 10.46 -24.12
N HIS A 420 17.91 9.56 -23.83
CA HIS A 420 19.16 9.42 -24.58
C HIS A 420 18.95 8.90 -26.02
N ALA A 421 17.77 8.32 -26.32
CA ALA A 421 17.48 7.74 -27.63
C ALA A 421 16.75 8.69 -28.61
N HIS A 422 15.98 9.68 -28.15
CA HIS A 422 15.08 10.47 -29.00
C HIS A 422 15.08 11.99 -28.75
N GLY A 423 16.06 12.56 -28.06
CA GLY A 423 16.21 14.01 -27.94
C GLY A 423 15.04 14.72 -27.24
N GLY A 424 14.99 14.61 -25.93
CA GLY A 424 14.28 15.52 -25.03
C GLY A 424 12.74 15.45 -25.03
N ALA A 425 12.15 14.62 -24.20
CA ALA A 425 10.75 14.76 -23.82
C ALA A 425 10.61 15.67 -22.60
N PHE A 426 9.81 16.74 -22.73
CA PHE A 426 9.39 17.54 -21.60
C PHE A 426 8.25 16.82 -20.90
N VAL A 427 8.46 16.35 -19.68
CA VAL A 427 7.35 15.90 -18.82
C VAL A 427 6.91 17.09 -17.97
N HIS A 428 5.98 17.88 -18.50
CA HIS A 428 5.28 18.88 -17.74
C HIS A 428 4.07 18.20 -17.12
N HIS A 429 4.19 17.69 -15.89
CA HIS A 429 3.01 17.24 -15.15
C HIS A 429 2.32 18.45 -14.51
N ARG A 430 1.10 18.74 -14.96
CA ARG A 430 0.10 19.43 -14.14
C ARG A 430 -0.57 18.37 -13.28
N LEU A 431 -0.42 18.47 -11.95
CA LEU A 431 -1.13 17.64 -10.97
C LEU A 431 -2.65 17.87 -11.03
#